data_0ac0a456d034fb91dbbc0c820527b531
#
_entry.id   0ac0a456d034fb91dbbc0c820527b531
#
_cell.length_a   1.000
_cell.length_b   1.000
_cell.length_c   1.000
_cell.angle_alpha   90.00
_cell.angle_beta   90.00
_cell.angle_gamma   90.00
#
_symmetry.space_group_name_H-M   'P 1'
#
loop_
_entity.id
_entity.type
_entity.pdbx_description
1 polymer ?
#
loop_
_entity_poly.entity_id
_entity_poly.type
_entity_poly.pdbx_seq_one_letter_code
_entity_poly.pdbx_strand_id
1 'polypeptide(L)'
;MRLLGLYRGIDTVELAHNAIALIESEKPAAVVVDATGLGVGTVDELKHCVYRRLVHEFMAGGKAMNNNKHANKRAEAWDAMRAALTAGIELPDDPDWETDLCGTEFGFNNKGAIQLERKDMMKSRGLPSPDLGDSLAMTFAVNVASSLRIPAVSTPINVQPGQELNRWMR
;
A
#
# COMPACT_ATOMS: atom_id res chain seq x y z
N MET A 1 -4.83 7.05 6.13
CA MET A 1 -3.62 6.90 5.28
C MET A 1 -3.02 8.27 5.00
N ARG A 2 -1.71 8.40 4.65
CA ARG A 2 -1.06 9.71 4.48
C ARG A 2 -0.16 9.71 3.25
N LEU A 3 -0.24 10.74 2.41
CA LEU A 3 0.73 11.01 1.35
C LEU A 3 1.93 11.73 1.99
N LEU A 4 3.14 11.17 1.86
CA LEU A 4 4.36 11.71 2.45
C LEU A 4 5.09 12.66 1.50
N GLY A 5 4.96 12.45 0.21
CA GLY A 5 5.56 13.29 -0.80
C GLY A 5 5.15 12.87 -2.21
N LEU A 6 5.22 13.82 -3.13
CA LEU A 6 5.02 13.61 -4.56
C LEU A 6 6.22 14.21 -5.31
N TYR A 7 7.03 13.34 -5.91
CA TYR A 7 8.25 13.73 -6.61
C TYR A 7 8.07 13.58 -8.11
N ARG A 8 8.44 14.61 -8.87
CA ARG A 8 8.36 14.62 -10.33
C ARG A 8 9.63 15.20 -10.91
N GLY A 9 10.10 14.66 -12.03
CA GLY A 9 11.26 15.19 -12.75
C GLY A 9 12.60 15.00 -12.06
N ILE A 10 12.68 14.08 -11.09
CA ILE A 10 13.91 13.69 -10.39
C ILE A 10 14.46 12.38 -10.97
N ASP A 11 15.75 12.14 -10.81
CA ASP A 11 16.37 10.90 -11.22
C ASP A 11 16.19 9.77 -10.14
N THR A 12 16.63 8.55 -10.48
CA THR A 12 16.46 7.37 -9.64
C THR A 12 17.31 7.42 -8.36
N VAL A 13 18.45 8.09 -8.40
CA VAL A 13 19.36 8.24 -7.25
C VAL A 13 18.77 9.27 -6.28
N GLU A 14 18.29 10.40 -6.79
CA GLU A 14 17.62 11.42 -5.99
C GLU A 14 16.34 10.85 -5.35
N LEU A 15 15.56 10.06 -6.09
CA LEU A 15 14.39 9.39 -5.54
C LEU A 15 14.77 8.41 -4.42
N ALA A 16 15.87 7.66 -4.59
CA ALA A 16 16.35 6.76 -3.55
C ALA A 16 16.79 7.51 -2.28
N HIS A 17 17.49 8.64 -2.41
CA HIS A 17 17.86 9.49 -1.28
C HIS A 17 16.64 10.03 -0.54
N ASN A 18 15.64 10.52 -1.27
CA ASN A 18 14.37 10.97 -0.67
C ASN A 18 13.65 9.82 0.06
N ALA A 19 13.65 8.63 -0.52
CA ALA A 19 13.08 7.44 0.12
C ALA A 19 13.84 7.06 1.41
N ILE A 20 15.18 7.14 1.43
CA ILE A 20 15.98 6.90 2.64
C ILE A 20 15.62 7.91 3.74
N ALA A 21 15.51 9.20 3.41
CA ALA A 21 15.10 10.21 4.38
C ALA A 21 13.71 9.94 4.97
N LEU A 22 12.78 9.48 4.14
CA LEU A 22 11.45 9.05 4.61
C LEU A 22 11.51 7.79 5.47
N ILE A 23 12.36 6.82 5.14
CA ILE A 23 12.56 5.63 5.97
C ILE A 23 13.09 6.01 7.36
N GLU A 24 14.01 6.95 7.43
CA GLU A 24 14.59 7.43 8.69
C GLU A 24 13.59 8.19 9.56
N SER A 25 12.73 9.00 8.96
CA SER A 25 11.73 9.78 9.69
C SER A 25 10.52 8.94 10.11
N GLU A 26 10.00 8.10 9.21
CA GLU A 26 8.73 7.38 9.42
C GLU A 26 8.92 5.99 10.02
N LYS A 27 10.13 5.42 9.93
CA LYS A 27 10.49 4.09 10.43
C LYS A 27 9.49 2.99 10.02
N PRO A 28 9.21 2.86 8.71
CA PRO A 28 8.21 1.90 8.22
C PRO A 28 8.66 0.46 8.48
N ALA A 29 7.70 -0.45 8.56
CA ALA A 29 7.98 -1.88 8.66
C ALA A 29 8.36 -2.50 7.30
N ALA A 30 7.93 -1.89 6.19
CA ALA A 30 8.31 -2.26 4.83
C ALA A 30 8.22 -1.06 3.89
N VAL A 31 8.99 -1.10 2.83
CA VAL A 31 8.99 -0.14 1.73
C VAL A 31 8.77 -0.92 0.44
N VAL A 32 7.71 -0.62 -0.28
CA VAL A 32 7.40 -1.30 -1.55
C VAL A 32 7.71 -0.34 -2.68
N VAL A 33 8.53 -0.77 -3.62
CA VAL A 33 8.99 0.05 -4.75
C VAL A 33 8.58 -0.63 -6.05
N ASP A 34 7.93 0.12 -6.95
CA ASP A 34 7.66 -0.39 -8.31
C ASP A 34 8.99 -0.58 -9.06
N ALA A 35 9.33 -1.85 -9.29
CA ALA A 35 10.53 -2.26 -10.01
C ALA A 35 10.29 -2.39 -11.52
N THR A 36 9.29 -1.68 -12.07
CA THR A 36 8.99 -1.68 -13.50
C THR A 36 9.68 -0.49 -14.17
N GLY A 37 10.44 -0.73 -15.23
CA GLY A 37 11.09 0.34 -15.99
C GLY A 37 12.14 1.11 -15.16
N LEU A 38 11.98 2.42 -15.00
CA LEU A 38 12.94 3.28 -14.29
C LEU A 38 13.06 2.97 -12.79
N GLY A 39 12.02 2.39 -12.18
CA GLY A 39 12.03 2.05 -10.76
C GLY A 39 13.11 1.03 -10.35
N VAL A 40 13.63 0.26 -11.32
CA VAL A 40 14.77 -0.67 -11.08
C VAL A 40 15.97 0.07 -10.51
N GLY A 41 16.33 1.23 -11.08
CA GLY A 41 17.48 2.02 -10.60
C GLY A 41 17.30 2.48 -9.14
N THR A 42 16.10 2.90 -8.76
CA THR A 42 15.80 3.27 -7.36
C THR A 42 15.90 2.05 -6.42
N VAL A 43 15.42 0.88 -6.86
CA VAL A 43 15.55 -0.36 -6.10
C VAL A 43 17.01 -0.74 -5.89
N ASP A 44 17.82 -0.66 -6.93
CA ASP A 44 19.24 -1.00 -6.87
C ASP A 44 19.97 -0.09 -5.87
N GLU A 45 19.74 1.22 -5.90
CA GLU A 45 20.29 2.15 -4.91
C GLU A 45 19.85 1.81 -3.48
N LEU A 46 18.57 1.56 -3.26
CA LEU A 46 18.04 1.22 -1.95
C LEU A 46 18.59 -0.12 -1.42
N LYS A 47 18.91 -1.06 -2.29
CA LYS A 47 19.52 -2.35 -1.89
C LYS A 47 20.97 -2.20 -1.39
N HIS A 48 21.65 -1.14 -1.76
CA HIS A 48 23.00 -0.86 -1.28
C HIS A 48 23.03 -0.16 0.07
N CYS A 49 21.90 0.32 0.58
CA CYS A 49 21.81 0.98 1.88
C CYS A 49 21.54 0.00 3.04
N VAL A 50 21.66 0.52 4.28
CA VAL A 50 21.42 -0.27 5.51
C VAL A 50 19.97 -0.76 5.65
N TYR A 51 19.02 -0.13 4.95
CA TYR A 51 17.60 -0.42 4.98
C TYR A 51 17.14 -1.48 3.96
N ARG A 52 18.08 -2.10 3.23
CA ARG A 52 17.79 -3.08 2.17
C ARG A 52 16.79 -4.18 2.55
N ARG A 53 16.73 -4.56 3.83
CA ARG A 53 15.81 -5.61 4.33
C ARG A 53 14.36 -5.16 4.40
N LEU A 54 14.10 -3.86 4.38
CA LEU A 54 12.77 -3.28 4.37
C LEU A 54 12.24 -3.13 2.94
N VAL A 55 13.11 -3.16 1.93
CA VAL A 55 12.79 -2.87 0.53
C VAL A 55 12.25 -4.12 -0.16
N HIS A 56 11.05 -4.01 -0.68
CA HIS A 56 10.36 -5.04 -1.43
C HIS A 56 10.08 -4.55 -2.85
N GLU A 57 10.53 -5.32 -3.84
CA GLU A 57 10.26 -5.05 -5.24
C GLU A 57 8.83 -5.43 -5.60
N PHE A 58 8.15 -4.54 -6.27
CA PHE A 58 6.84 -4.80 -6.84
C PHE A 58 6.92 -4.81 -8.36
N MET A 59 6.61 -5.93 -8.96
CA MET A 59 6.50 -6.10 -10.40
C MET A 59 5.03 -6.17 -10.77
N ALA A 60 4.46 -5.07 -11.25
CA ALA A 60 3.02 -4.94 -11.55
C ALA A 60 2.48 -6.05 -12.46
N GLY A 61 3.24 -6.41 -13.52
CA GLY A 61 2.92 -7.50 -14.43
C GLY A 61 3.27 -8.90 -13.93
N GLY A 62 3.87 -9.01 -12.73
CA GLY A 62 4.28 -10.30 -12.17
C GLY A 62 3.09 -11.21 -11.86
N LYS A 63 3.40 -12.48 -11.62
CA LYS A 63 2.40 -13.50 -11.31
C LYS A 63 1.73 -13.22 -9.97
N ALA A 64 0.38 -13.15 -9.94
CA ALA A 64 -0.39 -13.04 -8.72
C ALA A 64 -0.21 -14.29 -7.83
N MET A 65 -0.37 -14.16 -6.53
CA MET A 65 -0.39 -15.32 -5.61
C MET A 65 -1.60 -16.21 -5.92
N ASN A 66 -2.77 -15.59 -6.13
CA ASN A 66 -3.97 -16.30 -6.58
C ASN A 66 -4.24 -16.03 -8.07
N ASN A 67 -3.58 -16.80 -8.95
CA ASN A 67 -3.74 -16.66 -10.40
C ASN A 67 -5.12 -17.04 -10.94
N ASN A 68 -5.93 -17.76 -10.18
CA ASN A 68 -7.29 -18.09 -10.58
C ASN A 68 -8.22 -16.89 -10.38
N LYS A 69 -7.88 -16.01 -9.43
CA LYS A 69 -8.67 -14.82 -9.11
C LYS A 69 -8.14 -13.56 -9.80
N HIS A 70 -6.82 -13.40 -9.93
CA HIS A 70 -6.19 -12.19 -10.42
C HIS A 70 -5.24 -12.48 -11.59
N ALA A 71 -5.30 -11.66 -12.64
CA ALA A 71 -4.48 -11.82 -13.83
C ALA A 71 -2.98 -11.53 -13.56
N ASN A 72 -2.67 -10.64 -12.64
CA ASN A 72 -1.31 -10.25 -12.28
C ASN A 72 -1.27 -9.61 -10.87
N LYS A 73 -0.05 -9.28 -10.39
CA LYS A 73 0.15 -8.66 -9.08
C LYS A 73 -0.53 -7.31 -8.94
N ARG A 74 -0.61 -6.49 -10.00
CA ARG A 74 -1.30 -5.22 -9.95
C ARG A 74 -2.79 -5.41 -9.64
N ALA A 75 -3.46 -6.34 -10.31
CA ALA A 75 -4.86 -6.65 -10.05
C ALA A 75 -5.09 -7.20 -8.64
N GLU A 76 -4.17 -8.02 -8.13
CA GLU A 76 -4.23 -8.56 -6.77
C GLU A 76 -4.08 -7.46 -5.72
N ALA A 77 -3.11 -6.55 -5.88
CA ALA A 77 -2.88 -5.43 -4.98
C ALA A 77 -4.07 -4.45 -4.95
N TRP A 78 -4.65 -4.14 -6.12
CA TRP A 78 -5.83 -3.30 -6.23
C TRP A 78 -7.08 -3.93 -5.60
N ASP A 79 -7.28 -5.24 -5.73
CA ASP A 79 -8.40 -5.93 -5.07
C ASP A 79 -8.23 -5.96 -3.54
N ALA A 80 -7.00 -6.13 -3.06
CA ALA A 80 -6.69 -6.03 -1.63
C ALA A 80 -6.92 -4.60 -1.08
N MET A 81 -6.47 -3.59 -1.82
CA MET A 81 -6.76 -2.18 -1.51
C MET A 81 -8.26 -1.90 -1.45
N ARG A 82 -9.02 -2.34 -2.47
CA ARG A 82 -10.48 -2.19 -2.50
C ARG A 82 -11.14 -2.80 -1.26
N ALA A 83 -10.73 -3.99 -0.87
CA ALA A 83 -11.25 -4.63 0.34
C ALA A 83 -10.94 -3.81 1.61
N ALA A 84 -9.75 -3.24 1.71
CA ALA A 84 -9.34 -2.40 2.84
C ALA A 84 -10.11 -1.07 2.87
N LEU A 85 -10.35 -0.43 1.72
CA LEU A 85 -11.18 0.77 1.61
C LEU A 85 -12.63 0.48 2.03
N THR A 86 -13.17 -0.66 1.61
CA THR A 86 -14.52 -1.11 2.04
C THR A 86 -14.58 -1.35 3.55
N ALA A 87 -13.47 -1.75 4.16
CA ALA A 87 -13.36 -1.94 5.63
C ALA A 87 -13.19 -0.62 6.40
N GLY A 88 -13.11 0.54 5.72
CA GLY A 88 -13.14 1.86 6.34
C GLY A 88 -11.76 2.52 6.50
N ILE A 89 -10.79 2.21 5.65
CA ILE A 89 -9.54 2.99 5.61
C ILE A 89 -9.83 4.40 5.12
N GLU A 90 -9.39 5.39 5.88
CA GLU A 90 -9.51 6.80 5.53
C GLU A 90 -8.40 7.22 4.54
N LEU A 91 -8.79 8.01 3.55
CA LEU A 91 -7.90 8.64 2.57
C LEU A 91 -7.87 10.16 2.80
N PRO A 92 -6.83 10.86 2.29
CA PRO A 92 -6.87 12.31 2.21
C PRO A 92 -8.07 12.78 1.37
N ASP A 93 -8.69 13.88 1.79
CA ASP A 93 -9.74 14.56 1.03
C ASP A 93 -9.11 15.40 -0.09
N ASP A 94 -8.84 14.74 -1.22
CA ASP A 94 -8.14 15.32 -2.37
C ASP A 94 -8.73 14.72 -3.65
N PRO A 95 -9.17 15.55 -4.62
CA PRO A 95 -9.78 15.10 -5.88
C PRO A 95 -8.91 14.18 -6.73
N ASP A 96 -7.59 14.29 -6.62
CA ASP A 96 -6.67 13.44 -7.38
C ASP A 96 -6.80 11.96 -6.96
N TRP A 97 -7.07 11.71 -5.66
CA TRP A 97 -7.37 10.36 -5.17
C TRP A 97 -8.64 9.79 -5.77
N GLU A 98 -9.70 10.60 -5.83
CA GLU A 98 -10.98 10.18 -6.43
C GLU A 98 -10.79 9.85 -7.92
N THR A 99 -10.07 10.71 -8.64
CA THR A 99 -9.79 10.51 -10.07
C THR A 99 -9.05 9.19 -10.32
N ASP A 100 -7.99 8.92 -9.56
CA ASP A 100 -7.18 7.70 -9.74
C ASP A 100 -7.95 6.43 -9.37
N LEU A 101 -8.67 6.46 -8.24
CA LEU A 101 -9.34 5.27 -7.71
C LEU A 101 -10.63 4.94 -8.46
N CYS A 102 -11.41 5.97 -8.84
CA CYS A 102 -12.67 5.78 -9.57
C CYS A 102 -12.47 5.71 -11.08
N GLY A 103 -11.38 6.28 -11.61
CA GLY A 103 -11.08 6.28 -13.04
C GLY A 103 -10.57 4.94 -13.57
N THR A 104 -9.99 4.10 -12.72
CA THR A 104 -9.42 2.80 -13.11
C THR A 104 -10.51 1.74 -13.23
N GLU A 105 -10.74 1.23 -14.43
CA GLU A 105 -11.70 0.15 -14.68
C GLU A 105 -11.06 -1.23 -14.52
N PHE A 106 -11.89 -2.23 -14.29
CA PHE A 106 -11.49 -3.63 -14.31
C PHE A 106 -12.45 -4.48 -15.13
N GLY A 107 -11.96 -5.60 -15.61
CA GLY A 107 -12.72 -6.61 -16.31
C GLY A 107 -12.23 -8.00 -15.93
N PHE A 108 -12.63 -8.98 -16.73
CA PHE A 108 -12.19 -10.37 -16.56
C PHE A 108 -11.47 -10.82 -17.82
N ASN A 109 -10.35 -11.50 -17.66
CA ASN A 109 -9.64 -12.11 -18.77
C ASN A 109 -10.35 -13.42 -19.23
N ASN A 110 -9.83 -14.05 -20.28
CA ASN A 110 -10.40 -15.30 -20.85
C ASN A 110 -10.44 -16.48 -19.85
N LYS A 111 -9.77 -16.36 -18.70
CA LYS A 111 -9.77 -17.37 -17.61
C LYS A 111 -10.70 -16.97 -16.47
N GLY A 112 -11.45 -15.86 -16.59
CA GLY A 112 -12.30 -15.35 -15.53
C GLY A 112 -11.55 -14.64 -14.41
N ALA A 113 -10.25 -14.39 -14.54
CA ALA A 113 -9.47 -13.68 -13.54
C ALA A 113 -9.61 -12.17 -13.70
N ILE A 114 -9.69 -11.44 -12.57
CA ILE A 114 -9.76 -9.97 -12.52
C ILE A 114 -8.51 -9.39 -13.19
N GLN A 115 -8.73 -8.48 -14.10
CA GLN A 115 -7.70 -7.74 -14.81
C GLN A 115 -8.05 -6.26 -14.83
N LEU A 116 -7.09 -5.42 -14.41
CA LEU A 116 -7.27 -3.98 -14.52
C LEU A 116 -7.06 -3.50 -15.94
N GLU A 117 -7.71 -2.41 -16.26
CA GLU A 117 -7.51 -1.67 -17.48
C GLU A 117 -6.03 -1.29 -17.63
N ARG A 118 -5.54 -1.32 -18.86
CA ARG A 118 -4.18 -0.91 -19.19
C ARG A 118 -4.06 0.62 -19.17
N LYS A 119 -2.89 1.11 -18.76
CA LYS A 119 -2.63 2.56 -18.70
C LYS A 119 -2.78 3.28 -20.05
N ASP A 120 -2.50 2.59 -21.16
CA ASP A 120 -2.72 3.12 -22.50
C ASP A 120 -4.22 3.27 -22.84
N MET A 121 -5.06 2.36 -22.39
CA MET A 121 -6.50 2.45 -22.54
C MET A 121 -7.08 3.60 -21.70
N MET A 122 -6.63 3.78 -20.47
CA MET A 122 -7.00 4.94 -19.65
C MET A 122 -6.66 6.26 -20.35
N LYS A 123 -5.45 6.35 -20.92
CA LYS A 123 -5.03 7.54 -21.69
C LYS A 123 -5.93 7.77 -22.91
N SER A 124 -6.38 6.74 -23.60
CA SER A 124 -7.30 6.88 -24.72
C SER A 124 -8.70 7.39 -24.32
N ARG A 125 -9.07 7.20 -23.05
CA ARG A 125 -10.27 7.78 -22.44
C ARG A 125 -10.05 9.20 -21.87
N GLY A 126 -8.83 9.77 -22.03
CA GLY A 126 -8.48 11.09 -21.51
C GLY A 126 -8.12 11.10 -20.02
N LEU A 127 -7.89 9.93 -19.39
CA LEU A 127 -7.49 9.83 -18.00
C LEU A 127 -5.97 9.76 -17.84
N PRO A 128 -5.42 10.33 -16.77
CA PRO A 128 -3.99 10.17 -16.45
C PRO A 128 -3.67 8.75 -16.00
N SER A 129 -2.38 8.44 -15.84
CA SER A 129 -1.96 7.24 -15.11
C SER A 129 -2.40 7.33 -13.65
N PRO A 130 -2.94 6.27 -13.03
CA PRO A 130 -3.41 6.30 -11.66
C PRO A 130 -2.24 6.10 -10.68
N ASP A 131 -1.32 7.06 -10.64
CA ASP A 131 -0.04 6.92 -9.92
C ASP A 131 -0.24 6.92 -8.40
N LEU A 132 -1.18 7.70 -7.87
CA LEU A 132 -1.58 7.66 -6.45
C LEU A 132 -2.27 6.34 -6.14
N GLY A 133 -3.21 5.91 -6.98
CA GLY A 133 -3.91 4.64 -6.84
C GLY A 133 -2.97 3.44 -6.89
N ASP A 134 -2.03 3.41 -7.83
CA ASP A 134 -1.02 2.34 -7.92
C ASP A 134 -0.10 2.35 -6.70
N SER A 135 0.36 3.52 -6.22
CA SER A 135 1.21 3.63 -5.03
C SER A 135 0.50 3.14 -3.77
N LEU A 136 -0.77 3.49 -3.62
CA LEU A 136 -1.61 3.01 -2.54
C LEU A 136 -1.80 1.48 -2.61
N ALA A 137 -2.14 0.95 -3.78
CA ALA A 137 -2.33 -0.48 -3.97
C ALA A 137 -1.06 -1.28 -3.62
N MET A 138 0.13 -0.77 -3.97
CA MET A 138 1.39 -1.41 -3.63
C MET A 138 1.60 -1.59 -2.13
N THR A 139 1.03 -0.74 -1.27
CA THR A 139 1.12 -0.92 0.20
C THR A 139 0.43 -2.19 0.69
N PHE A 140 -0.46 -2.78 -0.10
CA PHE A 140 -1.15 -4.05 0.18
C PHE A 140 -0.48 -5.25 -0.50
N ALA A 141 0.59 -5.04 -1.25
CA ALA A 141 1.27 -6.12 -1.99
C ALA A 141 2.16 -7.00 -1.10
N VAL A 142 2.50 -6.52 0.11
CA VAL A 142 3.37 -7.21 1.05
C VAL A 142 2.63 -7.39 2.38
N ASN A 143 2.55 -8.63 2.83
CA ASN A 143 1.97 -8.91 4.15
C ASN A 143 3.03 -8.60 5.22
N VAL A 144 2.91 -7.43 5.82
CA VAL A 144 3.76 -7.01 6.93
C VAL A 144 3.07 -7.45 8.21
N ALA A 145 3.66 -8.38 8.95
CA ALA A 145 3.19 -8.71 10.27
C ALA A 145 3.16 -7.43 11.12
N SER A 146 1.98 -7.06 11.60
CA SER A 146 1.82 -5.88 12.45
C SER A 146 2.79 -6.01 13.64
N SER A 147 3.80 -5.15 13.66
CA SER A 147 4.73 -5.03 14.80
C SER A 147 4.11 -4.29 15.99
N LEU A 148 2.85 -3.93 15.88
CA LEU A 148 2.04 -3.57 17.04
C LEU A 148 1.86 -4.83 17.90
N ARG A 149 2.90 -5.20 18.63
CA ARG A 149 2.72 -5.87 19.90
C ARG A 149 1.94 -4.89 20.78
N ILE A 150 0.62 -5.01 20.76
CA ILE A 150 -0.17 -4.58 21.91
C ILE A 150 0.45 -5.39 23.04
N PRO A 151 1.12 -4.77 24.03
CA PRO A 151 1.53 -5.51 25.20
C PRO A 151 0.25 -6.17 25.72
N ALA A 152 0.24 -7.49 25.77
CA ALA A 152 -0.84 -8.18 26.43
C ALA A 152 -0.90 -7.55 27.82
N VAL A 153 -1.99 -6.84 28.11
CA VAL A 153 -2.30 -6.39 29.46
C VAL A 153 -2.62 -7.65 30.24
N SER A 154 -1.57 -8.33 30.67
CA SER A 154 -1.63 -9.43 31.62
C SER A 154 -1.70 -8.86 33.04
N THR A 155 -2.69 -8.07 33.33
CA THR A 155 -3.17 -7.90 34.68
C THR A 155 -4.50 -8.66 34.74
N PRO A 156 -4.53 -9.82 35.36
CA PRO A 156 -5.81 -10.37 35.79
C PRO A 156 -6.41 -9.33 36.72
N ILE A 157 -7.51 -8.71 36.29
CA ILE A 157 -8.36 -7.96 37.22
C ILE A 157 -8.86 -8.98 38.21
N ASN A 158 -8.21 -9.04 39.36
CA ASN A 158 -8.70 -9.82 40.51
C ASN A 158 -9.91 -9.08 41.03
N VAL A 159 -11.09 -9.36 40.47
CA VAL A 159 -12.37 -8.86 40.96
C VAL A 159 -12.67 -9.70 42.21
N GLN A 160 -12.32 -9.16 43.37
CA GLN A 160 -12.82 -9.68 44.63
C GLN A 160 -14.35 -9.55 44.64
N PRO A 161 -15.14 -10.64 44.88
CA PRO A 161 -16.59 -10.52 45.00
C PRO A 161 -16.90 -9.71 46.25
N GLY A 162 -17.45 -8.50 46.11
CA GLY A 162 -17.93 -7.69 47.23
C GLY A 162 -17.54 -6.21 47.22
N GLN A 163 -16.90 -5.66 46.21
CA GLN A 163 -16.70 -4.20 46.11
C GLN A 163 -17.72 -3.57 45.16
N GLU A 164 -18.59 -2.77 45.76
CA GLU A 164 -19.71 -2.07 45.14
C GLU A 164 -19.31 -1.14 43.99
N LEU A 165 -20.01 -1.33 42.89
CA LEU A 165 -20.03 -0.48 41.69
C LEU A 165 -20.75 0.87 41.90
N ASN A 166 -20.42 1.64 42.97
CA ASN A 166 -21.13 2.86 43.32
C ASN A 166 -20.22 4.09 43.45
N ARG A 167 -19.27 4.29 42.53
CA ARG A 167 -18.42 5.49 42.58
C ARG A 167 -18.53 6.45 41.38
N TRP A 168 -19.52 6.26 40.50
CA TRP A 168 -19.68 7.14 39.30
C TRP A 168 -21.04 7.82 39.20
N MET A 169 -21.83 7.86 40.30
CA MET A 169 -23.06 8.67 40.38
C MET A 169 -23.01 9.56 41.62
N ARG A 170 -22.19 10.62 41.53
CA ARG A 170 -22.41 11.90 42.25
C ARG A 170 -21.73 13.04 41.48
#